data_b397d5b96bdbe9d8682a09591e41bced
#
_entry.id   b397d5b96bdbe9d8682a09591e41bced
#
_cell.length_a   1.000
_cell.length_b   1.000
_cell.length_c   1.000
_cell.angle_alpha   90.00
_cell.angle_beta   90.00
_cell.angle_gamma   90.00
#
_symmetry.space_group_name_H-M   'P 1'
#
loop_
_entity.id
_entity.type
_entity.pdbx_description
1 polymer ?
#
loop_
_entity_poly.entity_id
_entity_poly.type
_entity_poly.pdbx_seq_one_letter_code
_entity_poly.pdbx_strand_id
1 'polypeptide(L)'
;MQNLYDVIIVGGGPAGLNAAVVLGRCHRKVLLFDTGQPRNLHSEGMHNYLTRDHILPTAFLKIAHDEIKKYGVQFRYIQIIKAHKDGKGIFIITDRKNKTYHSKKLLIATGLTDNIPAIDGFKECYGKTVHHCPYCDGWEVSGKSVGIYAKEKNGFDLAVSLKTWTPSVTLYTDGASNLKPSQIKSLKKYNIGIETNTFQKLQHKKGRLQKIIFNGGDSKDCDAIFFVNGFQQQVDLAKNIGCKMSDKGVVLTNKSQGTNISGLFVAGDASKDMHFVVVAAAEGAKAGVTINKELQKESLEALLNKS
;
A
#
# COMPACT_ATOMS: atom_id res chain seq x y z
N MET A 1 13.86 -26.50 -22.22
CA MET A 1 12.47 -26.06 -21.93
C MET A 1 12.53 -24.87 -20.95
N GLN A 2 11.85 -23.78 -21.26
CA GLN A 2 11.75 -22.65 -20.33
C GLN A 2 11.08 -23.10 -19.04
N ASN A 3 11.60 -22.63 -17.89
CA ASN A 3 11.14 -23.05 -16.57
C ASN A 3 9.74 -22.47 -16.28
N LEU A 4 8.67 -23.22 -16.52
CA LEU A 4 7.29 -22.80 -16.27
C LEU A 4 6.97 -22.89 -14.77
N TYR A 5 6.53 -21.78 -14.19
CA TYR A 5 6.03 -21.71 -12.81
C TYR A 5 4.51 -21.92 -12.78
N ASP A 6 4.01 -22.48 -11.68
CA ASP A 6 2.56 -22.49 -11.47
C ASP A 6 2.06 -21.06 -11.23
N VAL A 7 2.79 -20.29 -10.41
CA VAL A 7 2.45 -18.92 -10.06
C VAL A 7 3.71 -18.04 -10.03
N ILE A 8 3.59 -16.86 -10.63
CA ILE A 8 4.52 -15.76 -10.36
C ILE A 8 3.79 -14.73 -9.53
N ILE A 9 4.45 -14.23 -8.47
CA ILE A 9 3.98 -13.17 -7.59
C ILE A 9 4.89 -11.96 -7.79
N VAL A 10 4.31 -10.79 -8.05
CA VAL A 10 5.03 -9.52 -8.17
C VAL A 10 4.65 -8.61 -7.02
N GLY A 11 5.61 -8.37 -6.11
CA GLY A 11 5.46 -7.64 -4.86
C GLY A 11 5.58 -8.56 -3.64
N GLY A 12 6.62 -8.31 -2.84
CA GLY A 12 6.95 -9.04 -1.60
C GLY A 12 6.50 -8.33 -0.34
N GLY A 13 5.42 -7.54 -0.42
CA GLY A 13 4.71 -7.01 0.74
C GLY A 13 3.84 -8.09 1.42
N PRO A 14 3.07 -7.70 2.47
CA PRO A 14 2.25 -8.65 3.25
C PRO A 14 1.31 -9.50 2.39
N ALA A 15 0.70 -8.93 1.34
CA ALA A 15 -0.18 -9.66 0.42
C ALA A 15 0.57 -10.74 -0.36
N GLY A 16 1.67 -10.38 -1.02
CA GLY A 16 2.44 -11.31 -1.83
C GLY A 16 3.09 -12.42 -1.00
N LEU A 17 3.64 -12.06 0.17
CA LEU A 17 4.27 -13.03 1.07
C LEU A 17 3.25 -14.02 1.64
N ASN A 18 2.06 -13.54 2.03
CA ASN A 18 1.05 -14.45 2.56
C ASN A 18 0.47 -15.40 1.48
N ALA A 19 0.29 -14.89 0.25
CA ALA A 19 -0.04 -15.74 -0.89
C ALA A 19 1.06 -16.79 -1.16
N ALA A 20 2.33 -16.40 -1.05
CA ALA A 20 3.46 -17.29 -1.23
C ALA A 20 3.51 -18.41 -0.16
N VAL A 21 3.22 -18.09 1.11
CA VAL A 21 3.07 -19.10 2.18
C VAL A 21 1.98 -20.11 1.80
N VAL A 22 0.77 -19.66 1.45
CA VAL A 22 -0.36 -20.53 1.10
C VAL A 22 -0.01 -21.44 -0.08
N LEU A 23 0.52 -20.86 -1.16
CA LEU A 23 0.85 -21.61 -2.37
C LEU A 23 2.03 -22.57 -2.18
N GLY A 24 3.06 -22.16 -1.45
CA GLY A 24 4.20 -23.00 -1.11
C GLY A 24 3.79 -24.23 -0.27
N ARG A 25 2.90 -24.03 0.71
CA ARG A 25 2.30 -25.11 1.51
C ARG A 25 1.40 -26.06 0.69
N CYS A 26 0.90 -25.59 -0.45
CA CYS A 26 0.20 -26.42 -1.44
C CYS A 26 1.17 -27.08 -2.47
N HIS A 27 2.47 -27.06 -2.21
CA HIS A 27 3.51 -27.59 -3.11
C HIS A 27 3.47 -27.01 -4.53
N ARG A 28 3.02 -25.75 -4.69
CA ARG A 28 3.06 -25.06 -5.98
C ARG A 28 4.45 -24.52 -6.25
N LYS A 29 4.85 -24.56 -7.53
CA LYS A 29 6.10 -23.95 -7.99
C LYS A 29 5.93 -22.45 -8.09
N VAL A 30 6.37 -21.72 -7.06
CA VAL A 30 6.18 -20.27 -6.90
C VAL A 30 7.48 -19.52 -7.09
N LEU A 31 7.43 -18.42 -7.86
CA LEU A 31 8.50 -17.43 -7.96
C LEU A 31 7.93 -16.06 -7.53
N LEU A 32 8.55 -15.46 -6.52
CA LEU A 32 8.19 -14.14 -6.01
C LEU A 32 9.28 -13.12 -6.36
N PHE A 33 8.85 -11.98 -6.89
CA PHE A 33 9.70 -10.82 -7.19
C PHE A 33 9.38 -9.67 -6.26
N ASP A 34 10.41 -8.98 -5.78
CA ASP A 34 10.26 -7.77 -4.98
C ASP A 34 11.40 -6.78 -5.23
N THR A 35 11.18 -5.52 -4.91
CA THR A 35 12.20 -4.47 -4.96
C THR A 35 12.84 -4.19 -3.61
N GLY A 36 12.26 -4.67 -2.51
CA GLY A 36 12.68 -4.37 -1.14
C GLY A 36 12.30 -2.96 -0.69
N GLN A 37 11.33 -2.32 -1.36
CA GLN A 37 10.86 -0.95 -1.09
C GLN A 37 9.37 -0.95 -0.71
N PRO A 38 9.00 -1.45 0.49
CA PRO A 38 7.61 -1.43 0.93
C PRO A 38 7.17 0.01 1.21
N ARG A 39 5.86 0.29 1.03
CA ARG A 39 5.25 1.60 1.26
C ARG A 39 5.59 2.19 2.65
N ASN A 40 5.62 1.35 3.66
CA ASN A 40 5.90 1.72 5.05
C ASN A 40 7.37 1.59 5.46
N LEU A 41 8.31 1.59 4.51
CA LEU A 41 9.74 1.39 4.78
C LEU A 41 10.31 2.35 5.84
N HIS A 42 9.82 3.59 5.85
CA HIS A 42 10.30 4.65 6.73
C HIS A 42 9.55 4.73 8.07
N SER A 43 8.53 3.89 8.28
CA SER A 43 7.79 3.85 9.55
C SER A 43 8.65 3.27 10.67
N GLU A 44 8.54 3.88 11.85
CA GLU A 44 9.24 3.44 13.07
C GLU A 44 8.57 2.24 13.75
N GLY A 45 7.38 1.88 13.31
CA GLY A 45 6.62 0.70 13.74
C GLY A 45 5.48 0.41 12.79
N MET A 46 5.04 -0.81 12.76
CA MET A 46 3.88 -1.28 12.04
C MET A 46 2.82 -1.70 13.06
N HIS A 47 1.62 -1.14 12.95
CA HIS A 47 0.56 -1.33 13.94
C HIS A 47 -0.63 -2.11 13.40
N ASN A 48 -1.56 -2.48 14.28
CA ASN A 48 -2.81 -3.18 13.98
C ASN A 48 -2.63 -4.59 13.38
N TYR A 49 -1.49 -5.23 13.62
CA TYR A 49 -1.31 -6.65 13.32
C TYR A 49 -1.13 -7.42 14.64
N LEU A 50 -2.19 -8.07 15.09
CA LEU A 50 -2.21 -8.81 16.36
C LEU A 50 -1.00 -9.77 16.43
N THR A 51 -0.31 -9.83 17.55
CA THR A 51 0.94 -10.55 17.82
C THR A 51 2.21 -9.93 17.19
N ARG A 52 2.09 -8.90 16.36
CA ARG A 52 3.20 -8.19 15.70
C ARG A 52 3.05 -6.68 15.76
N ASP A 53 2.26 -6.18 16.71
CA ASP A 53 2.09 -4.74 16.91
C ASP A 53 3.43 -4.08 17.22
N HIS A 54 3.66 -2.88 16.69
CA HIS A 54 4.90 -2.11 16.83
C HIS A 54 6.17 -2.78 16.28
N ILE A 55 6.05 -3.82 15.42
CA ILE A 55 7.21 -4.42 14.77
C ILE A 55 7.73 -3.50 13.66
N LEU A 56 9.06 -3.39 13.51
CA LEU A 56 9.64 -2.69 12.37
C LEU A 56 9.25 -3.37 11.05
N PRO A 57 8.85 -2.62 10.00
CA PRO A 57 8.50 -3.20 8.70
C PRO A 57 9.59 -4.12 8.13
N THR A 58 10.86 -3.75 8.26
CA THR A 58 12.00 -4.55 7.81
C THR A 58 12.16 -5.86 8.59
N ALA A 59 11.89 -5.84 9.90
CA ALA A 59 11.91 -7.04 10.73
C ALA A 59 10.77 -8.00 10.38
N PHE A 60 9.56 -7.46 10.16
CA PHE A 60 8.41 -8.24 9.69
C PHE A 60 8.71 -8.95 8.36
N LEU A 61 9.23 -8.20 7.37
CA LEU A 61 9.57 -8.77 6.06
C LEU A 61 10.65 -9.84 6.17
N LYS A 62 11.66 -9.64 7.02
CA LYS A 62 12.71 -10.64 7.24
C LYS A 62 12.14 -11.96 7.78
N ILE A 63 11.28 -11.90 8.81
CA ILE A 63 10.60 -13.08 9.36
C ILE A 63 9.79 -13.79 8.27
N ALA A 64 8.98 -13.03 7.51
CA ALA A 64 8.13 -13.59 6.46
C ALA A 64 8.95 -14.23 5.31
N HIS A 65 10.08 -13.61 4.92
CA HIS A 65 10.99 -14.21 3.93
C HIS A 65 11.59 -15.53 4.42
N ASP A 66 11.95 -15.64 5.70
CA ASP A 66 12.48 -16.88 6.25
C ASP A 66 11.40 -17.96 6.35
N GLU A 67 10.15 -17.60 6.57
CA GLU A 67 9.02 -18.54 6.55
C GLU A 67 8.74 -19.10 5.15
N ILE A 68 8.71 -18.28 4.09
CA ILE A 68 8.41 -18.77 2.73
C ILE A 68 9.50 -19.69 2.16
N LYS A 69 10.75 -19.51 2.57
CA LYS A 69 11.88 -20.38 2.16
C LYS A 69 11.64 -21.84 2.53
N LYS A 70 11.03 -22.10 3.70
CA LYS A 70 10.73 -23.46 4.19
C LYS A 70 9.85 -24.26 3.24
N TYR A 71 9.04 -23.54 2.42
CA TYR A 71 8.08 -24.15 1.50
C TYR A 71 8.55 -24.14 0.04
N GLY A 72 9.85 -23.91 -0.20
CA GLY A 72 10.45 -23.97 -1.54
C GLY A 72 10.07 -22.81 -2.46
N VAL A 73 9.52 -21.72 -1.93
CA VAL A 73 9.23 -20.52 -2.72
C VAL A 73 10.54 -19.87 -3.15
N GLN A 74 10.69 -19.67 -4.46
CA GLN A 74 11.83 -18.94 -5.01
C GLN A 74 11.60 -17.44 -4.88
N PHE A 75 12.63 -16.71 -4.47
CA PHE A 75 12.57 -15.27 -4.27
C PHE A 75 13.66 -14.53 -5.06
N ARG A 76 13.32 -13.37 -5.65
CA ARG A 76 14.27 -12.54 -6.39
C ARG A 76 14.08 -11.06 -6.08
N TYR A 77 15.14 -10.39 -5.67
CA TYR A 77 15.18 -8.92 -5.52
C TYR A 77 15.45 -8.27 -6.88
N ILE A 78 14.38 -8.07 -7.66
CA ILE A 78 14.44 -7.38 -8.94
C ILE A 78 13.07 -6.84 -9.33
N GLN A 79 13.05 -5.65 -9.92
CA GLN A 79 11.83 -5.02 -10.40
C GLN A 79 11.31 -5.72 -11.67
N ILE A 80 10.02 -6.00 -11.70
CA ILE A 80 9.30 -6.38 -12.92
C ILE A 80 8.80 -5.12 -13.62
N ILE A 81 9.07 -5.01 -14.90
CA ILE A 81 8.74 -3.84 -15.72
C ILE A 81 7.64 -4.12 -16.73
N LYS A 82 7.40 -5.38 -17.10
CA LYS A 82 6.40 -5.74 -18.10
C LYS A 82 5.79 -7.10 -17.78
N ALA A 83 4.50 -7.22 -18.04
CA ALA A 83 3.78 -8.49 -18.00
C ALA A 83 2.72 -8.50 -19.11
N HIS A 84 2.52 -9.66 -19.74
CA HIS A 84 1.42 -9.90 -20.70
C HIS A 84 1.03 -11.35 -20.66
N LYS A 85 -0.13 -11.68 -21.22
CA LYS A 85 -0.62 -13.04 -21.38
C LYS A 85 -0.57 -13.41 -22.86
N ASP A 86 0.02 -14.55 -23.19
CA ASP A 86 0.13 -15.03 -24.55
C ASP A 86 -1.17 -15.71 -25.04
N GLY A 87 -1.21 -16.08 -26.34
CA GLY A 87 -2.35 -16.76 -26.93
C GLY A 87 -2.61 -18.18 -26.40
N LYS A 88 -1.66 -18.75 -25.63
CA LYS A 88 -1.79 -20.06 -24.97
C LYS A 88 -2.24 -19.94 -23.50
N GLY A 89 -2.47 -18.70 -23.03
CA GLY A 89 -2.90 -18.45 -21.67
C GLY A 89 -1.77 -18.37 -20.64
N ILE A 90 -0.50 -18.37 -21.07
CA ILE A 90 0.68 -18.28 -20.22
C ILE A 90 1.04 -16.80 -19.99
N PHE A 91 1.31 -16.45 -18.73
CA PHE A 91 1.84 -15.14 -18.41
C PHE A 91 3.34 -15.08 -18.64
N ILE A 92 3.77 -14.06 -19.39
CA ILE A 92 5.17 -13.75 -19.68
C ILE A 92 5.51 -12.45 -18.93
N ILE A 93 6.48 -12.55 -18.01
CA ILE A 93 6.88 -11.48 -17.10
C ILE A 93 8.33 -11.11 -17.40
N THR A 94 8.60 -9.82 -17.57
CA THR A 94 9.95 -9.31 -17.90
C THR A 94 10.48 -8.45 -16.76
N ASP A 95 11.70 -8.76 -16.31
CA ASP A 95 12.39 -7.96 -15.31
C ASP A 95 13.20 -6.80 -15.91
N ARG A 96 13.70 -5.90 -15.07
CA ARG A 96 14.50 -4.73 -15.48
C ARG A 96 15.82 -5.06 -16.20
N LYS A 97 16.23 -6.33 -16.20
CA LYS A 97 17.38 -6.83 -16.97
C LYS A 97 16.96 -7.50 -18.27
N ASN A 98 15.71 -7.33 -18.69
CA ASN A 98 15.10 -7.94 -19.89
C ASN A 98 15.04 -9.47 -19.86
N LYS A 99 15.20 -10.10 -18.70
CA LYS A 99 15.00 -11.54 -18.55
C LYS A 99 13.52 -11.85 -18.43
N THR A 100 13.06 -12.89 -19.15
CA THR A 100 11.67 -13.35 -19.15
C THR A 100 11.45 -14.57 -18.28
N TYR A 101 10.25 -14.65 -17.69
CA TYR A 101 9.78 -15.74 -16.86
C TYR A 101 8.34 -16.07 -17.24
N HIS A 102 7.95 -17.34 -17.07
CA HIS A 102 6.67 -17.85 -17.54
C HIS A 102 5.90 -18.50 -16.39
N SER A 103 4.59 -18.23 -16.30
CA SER A 103 3.71 -18.86 -15.32
C SER A 103 2.31 -19.09 -15.84
N LYS A 104 1.61 -20.08 -15.24
CA LYS A 104 0.20 -20.33 -15.50
C LYS A 104 -0.71 -19.27 -14.90
N LYS A 105 -0.35 -18.75 -13.72
CA LYS A 105 -1.07 -17.71 -12.98
C LYS A 105 -0.14 -16.57 -12.60
N LEU A 106 -0.71 -15.37 -12.48
CA LEU A 106 0.01 -14.18 -12.05
C LEU A 106 -0.75 -13.51 -10.90
N LEU A 107 -0.04 -13.22 -9.81
CA LEU A 107 -0.52 -12.37 -8.73
C LEU A 107 0.28 -11.07 -8.71
N ILE A 108 -0.41 -9.94 -8.85
CA ILE A 108 0.17 -8.60 -8.66
C ILE A 108 -0.17 -8.14 -7.23
N ALA A 109 0.85 -7.93 -6.42
CA ALA A 109 0.78 -7.49 -5.03
C ALA A 109 1.74 -6.31 -4.78
N THR A 110 1.87 -5.43 -5.78
CA THR A 110 2.84 -4.35 -5.83
C THR A 110 2.53 -3.18 -4.90
N GLY A 111 1.28 -3.07 -4.44
CA GLY A 111 0.84 -1.99 -3.56
C GLY A 111 0.79 -0.62 -4.24
N LEU A 112 0.85 0.43 -3.42
CA LEU A 112 0.72 1.83 -3.81
C LEU A 112 1.92 2.65 -3.37
N THR A 113 2.04 3.84 -3.95
CA THR A 113 2.96 4.90 -3.52
C THR A 113 2.16 6.15 -3.19
N ASP A 114 2.43 6.78 -2.05
CA ASP A 114 1.77 8.02 -1.65
C ASP A 114 2.33 9.21 -2.43
N ASN A 115 1.46 10.13 -2.82
CA ASN A 115 1.84 11.39 -3.43
C ASN A 115 2.28 12.37 -2.33
N ILE A 116 3.55 12.31 -1.95
CA ILE A 116 4.10 13.18 -0.92
C ILE A 116 4.18 14.62 -1.46
N PRO A 117 3.64 15.63 -0.73
CA PRO A 117 3.74 17.02 -1.12
C PRO A 117 5.20 17.46 -1.34
N ALA A 118 5.43 18.23 -2.41
CA ALA A 118 6.76 18.76 -2.75
C ALA A 118 7.10 20.00 -1.89
N ILE A 119 7.06 19.83 -0.56
CA ILE A 119 7.39 20.84 0.45
C ILE A 119 8.68 20.40 1.15
N ASP A 120 9.62 21.30 1.30
CA ASP A 120 10.89 21.03 1.97
C ASP A 120 10.66 20.46 3.39
N GLY A 121 11.38 19.39 3.75
CA GLY A 121 11.24 18.67 5.02
C GLY A 121 10.08 17.65 5.06
N PHE A 122 9.15 17.67 4.11
CA PHE A 122 7.97 16.77 4.15
C PHE A 122 8.38 15.30 3.98
N LYS A 123 9.25 15.03 3.01
CA LYS A 123 9.76 13.69 2.72
C LYS A 123 10.63 13.15 3.84
N GLU A 124 11.46 13.98 4.47
CA GLU A 124 12.34 13.62 5.58
C GLU A 124 11.57 13.23 6.84
N CYS A 125 10.37 13.82 7.02
CA CYS A 125 9.47 13.54 8.13
C CYS A 125 8.51 12.38 7.84
N TYR A 126 8.34 11.97 6.58
CA TYR A 126 7.39 10.93 6.18
C TYR A 126 7.72 9.58 6.83
N GLY A 127 6.70 8.97 7.44
CA GLY A 127 6.80 7.72 8.20
C GLY A 127 7.35 7.87 9.62
N LYS A 128 7.66 9.10 10.06
CA LYS A 128 8.15 9.41 11.43
C LYS A 128 7.22 10.35 12.19
N THR A 129 6.95 11.51 11.62
CA THR A 129 6.05 12.54 12.16
C THR A 129 5.13 13.13 11.09
N VAL A 130 5.23 12.65 9.86
CA VAL A 130 4.30 12.93 8.77
C VAL A 130 3.70 11.62 8.31
N HIS A 131 2.39 11.49 8.41
CA HIS A 131 1.64 10.25 8.24
C HIS A 131 0.44 10.45 7.29
N HIS A 132 -0.07 9.35 6.71
CA HIS A 132 -1.28 9.39 5.88
C HIS A 132 -2.46 8.65 6.54
N CYS A 133 -2.22 7.86 7.58
CA CYS A 133 -3.21 6.96 8.16
C CYS A 133 -3.36 7.21 9.68
N PRO A 134 -4.45 7.82 10.14
CA PRO A 134 -4.65 8.06 11.57
C PRO A 134 -4.82 6.77 12.39
N TYR A 135 -5.38 5.71 11.82
CA TYR A 135 -5.49 4.42 12.50
C TYR A 135 -4.15 3.70 12.64
N CYS A 136 -3.16 4.05 11.80
CA CYS A 136 -1.83 3.45 11.85
C CYS A 136 -0.94 4.15 12.89
N ASP A 137 -1.01 5.49 12.97
CA ASP A 137 -0.04 6.30 13.69
C ASP A 137 -0.68 7.29 14.69
N GLY A 138 -2.01 7.23 14.87
CA GLY A 138 -2.73 8.17 15.73
C GLY A 138 -2.44 7.97 17.22
N TRP A 139 -2.20 6.74 17.65
CA TRP A 139 -1.85 6.43 19.05
C TRP A 139 -0.53 7.09 19.45
N GLU A 140 0.47 7.10 18.58
CA GLU A 140 1.82 7.64 18.80
C GLU A 140 1.82 9.17 18.94
N VAL A 141 0.76 9.82 18.48
CA VAL A 141 0.58 11.28 18.58
C VAL A 141 -0.49 11.68 19.59
N SER A 142 -0.93 10.75 20.45
CA SER A 142 -1.93 11.02 21.49
C SER A 142 -1.50 12.20 22.38
N GLY A 143 -2.42 13.16 22.55
CA GLY A 143 -2.20 14.37 23.34
C GLY A 143 -1.26 15.41 22.75
N LYS A 144 -0.67 15.17 21.57
CA LYS A 144 0.24 16.10 20.88
C LYS A 144 -0.50 17.12 20.02
N SER A 145 0.22 18.17 19.60
CA SER A 145 -0.28 19.13 18.61
C SER A 145 -0.17 18.54 17.20
N VAL A 146 -1.31 18.28 16.56
CA VAL A 146 -1.40 17.61 15.27
C VAL A 146 -1.94 18.53 14.19
N GLY A 147 -1.18 18.65 13.11
CA GLY A 147 -1.60 19.30 11.88
C GLY A 147 -2.23 18.32 10.88
N ILE A 148 -3.14 18.82 10.06
CA ILE A 148 -3.66 18.11 8.90
C ILE A 148 -3.34 18.92 7.67
N TYR A 149 -2.61 18.33 6.73
CA TYR A 149 -2.36 18.92 5.42
C TYR A 149 -3.33 18.31 4.40
N ALA A 150 -4.44 19.00 4.15
CA ALA A 150 -5.48 18.55 3.23
C ALA A 150 -6.46 19.67 2.90
N LYS A 151 -7.25 19.52 1.83
CA LYS A 151 -8.26 20.47 1.38
C LYS A 151 -9.64 19.83 1.36
N GLU A 152 -10.68 20.67 1.27
CA GLU A 152 -12.07 20.28 1.01
C GLU A 152 -12.61 19.23 2.01
N LYS A 153 -13.47 18.34 1.50
CA LYS A 153 -14.08 17.29 2.31
C LYS A 153 -13.05 16.35 2.95
N ASN A 154 -11.96 16.02 2.26
CA ASN A 154 -10.93 15.14 2.80
C ASN A 154 -10.26 15.76 4.03
N GLY A 155 -9.97 17.05 3.99
CA GLY A 155 -9.44 17.79 5.14
C GLY A 155 -10.41 17.81 6.32
N PHE A 156 -11.70 18.05 6.06
CA PHE A 156 -12.74 18.03 7.08
C PHE A 156 -12.85 16.66 7.75
N ASP A 157 -12.98 15.59 6.97
CA ASP A 157 -13.19 14.23 7.48
C ASP A 157 -11.99 13.76 8.31
N LEU A 158 -10.77 14.04 7.84
CA LEU A 158 -9.55 13.68 8.56
C LEU A 158 -9.40 14.48 9.87
N ALA A 159 -9.73 15.76 9.85
CA ALA A 159 -9.66 16.63 11.03
C ALA A 159 -10.61 16.17 12.15
N VAL A 160 -11.83 15.81 11.78
CA VAL A 160 -12.81 15.25 12.73
C VAL A 160 -12.33 13.90 13.27
N SER A 161 -11.80 13.03 12.40
CA SER A 161 -11.28 11.71 12.80
C SER A 161 -10.16 11.82 13.83
N LEU A 162 -9.19 12.72 13.63
CA LEU A 162 -8.02 12.87 14.51
C LEU A 162 -8.34 13.37 15.92
N LYS A 163 -9.53 13.96 16.15
CA LYS A 163 -10.02 14.27 17.50
C LYS A 163 -10.17 13.04 18.40
N THR A 164 -10.18 11.84 17.82
CA THR A 164 -10.17 10.59 18.59
C THR A 164 -8.90 10.43 19.43
N TRP A 165 -7.76 10.90 18.91
CA TRP A 165 -6.46 10.69 19.56
C TRP A 165 -5.90 11.92 20.26
N THR A 166 -6.25 13.12 19.79
CA THR A 166 -5.73 14.36 20.39
C THR A 166 -6.78 15.49 20.40
N PRO A 167 -6.83 16.29 21.46
CA PRO A 167 -7.67 17.49 21.49
C PRO A 167 -7.10 18.63 20.64
N SER A 168 -5.80 18.64 20.35
CA SER A 168 -5.10 19.73 19.66
C SER A 168 -4.93 19.43 18.17
N VAL A 169 -5.92 19.82 17.38
CA VAL A 169 -5.97 19.60 15.93
C VAL A 169 -6.09 20.90 15.15
N THR A 170 -5.27 21.08 14.13
CA THR A 170 -5.35 22.21 13.19
C THR A 170 -5.35 21.72 11.76
N LEU A 171 -6.36 22.13 10.98
CA LEU A 171 -6.44 21.89 9.53
C LEU A 171 -5.67 22.97 8.79
N TYR A 172 -4.64 22.58 8.09
CA TYR A 172 -3.82 23.42 7.20
C TYR A 172 -4.24 23.14 5.75
N THR A 173 -4.76 24.16 5.08
CA THR A 173 -5.31 24.00 3.72
C THR A 173 -4.36 24.44 2.63
N ASP A 174 -3.20 25.00 3.00
CA ASP A 174 -2.19 25.47 2.04
C ASP A 174 -2.80 26.34 0.95
N GLY A 175 -3.41 27.45 1.35
CA GLY A 175 -4.26 28.33 0.55
C GLY A 175 -5.75 28.14 0.85
N ALA A 176 -6.61 28.47 -0.11
CA ALA A 176 -8.06 28.41 0.07
C ALA A 176 -8.55 27.02 0.52
N SER A 177 -9.37 26.98 1.56
CA SER A 177 -9.85 25.73 2.15
C SER A 177 -10.88 25.00 1.29
N ASN A 178 -11.67 25.73 0.51
CA ASN A 178 -12.81 25.25 -0.26
C ASN A 178 -13.84 24.44 0.58
N LEU A 179 -13.87 24.69 1.89
CA LEU A 179 -14.82 24.08 2.81
C LEU A 179 -16.19 24.72 2.71
N LYS A 180 -17.25 23.92 2.84
CA LYS A 180 -18.61 24.42 2.95
C LYS A 180 -18.79 25.21 4.28
N PRO A 181 -19.66 26.25 4.31
CA PRO A 181 -19.92 26.98 5.56
C PRO A 181 -20.34 26.08 6.74
N SER A 182 -21.11 25.03 6.48
CA SER A 182 -21.50 24.04 7.49
C SER A 182 -20.30 23.27 8.07
N GLN A 183 -19.32 22.92 7.23
CA GLN A 183 -18.09 22.24 7.67
C GLN A 183 -17.24 23.17 8.53
N ILE A 184 -17.06 24.44 8.12
CA ILE A 184 -16.34 25.46 8.92
C ILE A 184 -17.01 25.63 10.29
N LYS A 185 -18.35 25.74 10.34
CA LYS A 185 -19.10 25.81 11.60
C LYS A 185 -18.88 24.59 12.49
N SER A 186 -18.85 23.39 11.89
CA SER A 186 -18.59 22.14 12.62
C SER A 186 -17.16 22.09 13.18
N LEU A 187 -16.15 22.41 12.38
CA LEU A 187 -14.74 22.43 12.84
C LEU A 187 -14.56 23.37 14.02
N LYS A 188 -15.16 24.60 13.97
CA LYS A 188 -15.15 25.54 15.09
C LYS A 188 -15.79 24.96 16.34
N LYS A 189 -16.96 24.31 16.21
CA LYS A 189 -17.67 23.68 17.33
C LYS A 189 -16.85 22.53 17.96
N TYR A 190 -16.07 21.80 17.17
CA TYR A 190 -15.17 20.76 17.62
C TYR A 190 -13.82 21.28 18.14
N ASN A 191 -13.65 22.61 18.22
CA ASN A 191 -12.38 23.24 18.59
C ASN A 191 -11.20 22.77 17.71
N ILE A 192 -11.41 22.79 16.38
CA ILE A 192 -10.39 22.48 15.37
C ILE A 192 -10.01 23.78 14.69
N GLY A 193 -8.72 24.13 14.74
CA GLY A 193 -8.17 25.28 14.04
C GLY A 193 -8.22 25.12 12.52
N ILE A 194 -8.35 26.22 11.79
CA ILE A 194 -8.23 26.27 10.33
C ILE A 194 -7.16 27.30 10.00
N GLU A 195 -6.13 26.89 9.28
CA GLU A 195 -5.02 27.73 8.84
C GLU A 195 -4.90 27.67 7.32
N THR A 196 -4.90 28.83 6.67
CA THR A 196 -4.88 28.95 5.20
C THR A 196 -3.53 29.42 4.65
N ASN A 197 -2.59 29.79 5.52
CA ASN A 197 -1.24 30.17 5.10
C ASN A 197 -0.56 29.02 4.36
N THR A 198 0.12 29.36 3.26
CA THR A 198 0.83 28.37 2.44
C THR A 198 2.13 27.96 3.08
N PHE A 199 2.44 26.66 2.98
CA PHE A 199 3.65 26.10 3.54
C PHE A 199 4.88 26.52 2.73
N GLN A 200 5.94 26.93 3.43
CA GLN A 200 7.26 27.08 2.87
C GLN A 200 8.08 25.80 3.10
N LYS A 201 8.13 25.35 4.36
CA LYS A 201 8.88 24.14 4.75
C LYS A 201 8.44 23.59 6.08
N LEU A 202 8.80 22.34 6.34
CA LEU A 202 8.77 21.72 7.66
C LEU A 202 10.14 21.78 8.30
N GLN A 203 10.26 22.51 9.41
CA GLN A 203 11.49 22.51 10.22
C GLN A 203 11.50 21.25 11.09
N HIS A 204 12.55 20.44 10.94
CA HIS A 204 12.66 19.17 11.62
C HIS A 204 14.09 18.87 12.09
N LYS A 205 14.22 17.93 13.04
CA LYS A 205 15.51 17.34 13.44
C LYS A 205 15.47 15.83 13.18
N LYS A 206 16.25 15.34 12.21
CA LYS A 206 16.31 13.92 11.82
C LYS A 206 14.94 13.31 11.43
N GLY A 207 14.09 14.12 10.79
CA GLY A 207 12.73 13.71 10.38
C GLY A 207 11.67 13.83 11.49
N ARG A 208 12.01 14.37 12.65
CA ARG A 208 11.04 14.71 13.70
C ARG A 208 10.67 16.18 13.58
N LEU A 209 9.42 16.41 13.22
CA LEU A 209 8.84 17.75 13.04
C LEU A 209 8.94 18.57 14.32
N GLN A 210 9.24 19.84 14.17
CA GLN A 210 9.28 20.81 15.26
C GLN A 210 8.33 21.97 14.97
N LYS A 211 8.38 22.52 13.73
CA LYS A 211 7.60 23.68 13.30
C LYS A 211 7.21 23.59 11.84
N ILE A 212 6.06 24.18 11.54
CA ILE A 212 5.66 24.52 10.17
C ILE A 212 6.10 25.97 9.93
N ILE A 213 6.84 26.22 8.87
CA ILE A 213 7.20 27.56 8.41
C ILE A 213 6.32 27.91 7.22
N PHE A 214 5.67 29.06 7.29
CA PHE A 214 4.78 29.54 6.23
C PHE A 214 5.49 30.53 5.30
N ASN A 215 4.97 30.68 4.09
CA ASN A 215 5.35 31.77 3.22
C ASN A 215 4.98 33.10 3.92
N GLY A 216 5.94 34.03 3.98
CA GLY A 216 5.79 35.26 4.77
C GLY A 216 6.56 35.25 6.10
N GLY A 217 7.12 34.10 6.50
CA GLY A 217 8.04 34.00 7.63
C GLY A 217 7.41 33.58 8.96
N ASP A 218 6.10 33.57 9.06
CA ASP A 218 5.39 33.07 10.25
C ASP A 218 5.68 31.57 10.48
N SER A 219 5.59 31.14 11.74
CA SER A 219 5.78 29.73 12.08
C SER A 219 4.82 29.26 13.17
N LYS A 220 4.56 27.95 13.19
CA LYS A 220 3.72 27.32 14.20
C LYS A 220 4.33 26.00 14.67
N ASP A 221 4.38 25.79 15.98
CA ASP A 221 4.83 24.52 16.57
C ASP A 221 3.84 23.42 16.20
N CYS A 222 4.37 22.27 15.81
CA CYS A 222 3.56 21.11 15.41
C CYS A 222 4.39 19.85 15.62
N ASP A 223 3.80 18.87 16.31
CA ASP A 223 4.51 17.61 16.64
C ASP A 223 4.39 16.59 15.52
N ALA A 224 3.27 16.57 14.80
CA ALA A 224 3.02 15.65 13.69
C ALA A 224 2.04 16.24 12.68
N ILE A 225 2.12 15.77 11.44
CA ILE A 225 1.17 16.10 10.36
C ILE A 225 0.58 14.82 9.80
N PHE A 226 -0.74 14.80 9.64
CA PHE A 226 -1.42 13.84 8.77
C PHE A 226 -1.80 14.51 7.47
N PHE A 227 -1.66 13.80 6.34
CA PHE A 227 -1.96 14.40 5.05
C PHE A 227 -2.84 13.51 4.16
N VAL A 228 -3.59 14.16 3.28
CA VAL A 228 -4.31 13.52 2.19
C VAL A 228 -3.91 14.21 0.88
N ASN A 229 -3.12 13.53 0.08
CA ASN A 229 -2.67 14.03 -1.23
C ASN A 229 -2.79 12.96 -2.33
N GLY A 230 -3.59 11.92 -2.08
CA GLY A 230 -3.77 10.80 -2.99
C GLY A 230 -2.57 9.85 -3.04
N PHE A 231 -2.71 8.87 -3.89
CA PHE A 231 -1.73 7.80 -4.13
C PHE A 231 -1.78 7.36 -5.59
N GLN A 232 -0.81 6.57 -6.00
CA GLN A 232 -0.75 5.94 -7.31
C GLN A 232 -0.30 4.48 -7.21
N GLN A 233 -0.60 3.69 -8.23
CA GLN A 233 -0.05 2.34 -8.34
C GLN A 233 1.48 2.41 -8.35
N GLN A 234 2.15 1.55 -7.59
CA GLN A 234 3.62 1.55 -7.55
C GLN A 234 4.23 1.19 -8.92
N VAL A 235 3.52 0.39 -9.70
CA VAL A 235 3.83 0.07 -11.11
C VAL A 235 2.55 -0.18 -11.89
N ASP A 236 2.50 0.22 -13.14
CA ASP A 236 1.29 0.11 -13.99
C ASP A 236 1.09 -1.29 -14.62
N LEU A 237 1.65 -2.34 -14.02
CA LEU A 237 1.56 -3.71 -14.58
C LEU A 237 0.12 -4.15 -14.80
N ALA A 238 -0.74 -3.96 -13.80
CA ALA A 238 -2.14 -4.35 -13.89
C ALA A 238 -2.90 -3.56 -14.96
N LYS A 239 -2.66 -2.24 -15.05
CA LYS A 239 -3.23 -1.36 -16.05
C LYS A 239 -2.76 -1.76 -17.46
N ASN A 240 -1.45 -1.96 -17.62
CA ASN A 240 -0.83 -2.28 -18.92
C ASN A 240 -1.27 -3.65 -19.49
N ILE A 241 -1.61 -4.62 -18.63
CA ILE A 241 -2.16 -5.91 -19.07
C ILE A 241 -3.68 -5.86 -19.30
N GLY A 242 -4.35 -4.73 -19.04
CA GLY A 242 -5.76 -4.50 -19.35
C GLY A 242 -6.72 -4.76 -18.17
N CYS A 243 -6.25 -4.69 -16.91
CA CYS A 243 -7.14 -4.74 -15.76
C CYS A 243 -8.07 -3.51 -15.70
N LYS A 244 -9.31 -3.75 -15.29
CA LYS A 244 -10.25 -2.67 -14.97
C LYS A 244 -9.84 -1.96 -13.70
N MET A 245 -9.86 -0.62 -13.74
CA MET A 245 -9.50 0.24 -12.62
C MET A 245 -10.74 0.94 -12.06
N SER A 246 -10.74 1.25 -10.77
CA SER A 246 -11.72 2.15 -10.17
C SER A 246 -11.35 3.62 -10.43
N ASP A 247 -12.31 4.53 -10.17
CA ASP A 247 -12.07 5.99 -10.24
C ASP A 247 -10.98 6.46 -9.26
N LYS A 248 -10.70 5.70 -8.20
CA LYS A 248 -9.64 5.97 -7.24
C LYS A 248 -8.26 5.43 -7.66
N GLY A 249 -8.15 4.79 -8.83
CA GLY A 249 -6.89 4.26 -9.34
C GLY A 249 -6.46 2.91 -8.74
N VAL A 250 -7.34 2.18 -8.05
CA VAL A 250 -7.09 0.80 -7.62
C VAL A 250 -7.69 -0.21 -8.58
N VAL A 251 -7.10 -1.40 -8.65
CA VAL A 251 -7.56 -2.47 -9.55
C VAL A 251 -8.86 -3.08 -9.04
N LEU A 252 -9.87 -3.19 -9.91
CA LEU A 252 -11.13 -3.85 -9.58
C LEU A 252 -10.95 -5.37 -9.49
N THR A 253 -11.25 -5.95 -8.33
CA THR A 253 -11.19 -7.39 -8.08
C THR A 253 -12.51 -7.90 -7.51
N ASN A 254 -12.78 -9.18 -7.76
CA ASN A 254 -13.90 -9.87 -7.11
C ASN A 254 -13.56 -10.28 -5.66
N LYS A 255 -14.49 -10.92 -4.96
CA LYS A 255 -14.31 -11.38 -3.57
C LYS A 255 -13.16 -12.39 -3.39
N SER A 256 -12.68 -12.99 -4.46
CA SER A 256 -11.60 -14.00 -4.50
C SER A 256 -10.29 -13.43 -5.06
N GLN A 257 -10.17 -12.13 -5.16
CA GLN A 257 -9.02 -11.36 -5.68
C GLN A 257 -8.75 -11.55 -7.19
N GLY A 258 -9.65 -12.21 -7.94
CA GLY A 258 -9.56 -12.32 -9.39
C GLY A 258 -9.93 -11.00 -10.09
N THR A 259 -9.24 -10.71 -11.19
CA THR A 259 -9.52 -9.55 -12.07
C THR A 259 -10.47 -9.93 -13.21
N ASN A 260 -10.67 -8.99 -14.14
CA ASN A 260 -11.35 -9.27 -15.42
C ASN A 260 -10.51 -10.13 -16.37
N ILE A 261 -9.27 -10.46 -16.05
CA ILE A 261 -8.38 -11.27 -16.87
C ILE A 261 -8.22 -12.63 -16.19
N SER A 262 -8.65 -13.70 -16.89
CA SER A 262 -8.57 -15.07 -16.37
C SER A 262 -7.13 -15.44 -15.97
N GLY A 263 -6.95 -15.96 -14.75
CA GLY A 263 -5.66 -16.36 -14.19
C GLY A 263 -4.80 -15.20 -13.65
N LEU A 264 -5.29 -13.95 -13.73
CA LEU A 264 -4.65 -12.78 -13.15
C LEU A 264 -5.37 -12.35 -11.86
N PHE A 265 -4.61 -12.17 -10.80
CA PHE A 265 -5.07 -11.78 -9.48
C PHE A 265 -4.36 -10.51 -9.02
N VAL A 266 -5.05 -9.71 -8.20
CA VAL A 266 -4.45 -8.54 -7.54
C VAL A 266 -4.87 -8.53 -6.09
N ALA A 267 -3.93 -8.33 -5.16
CA ALA A 267 -4.18 -8.34 -3.72
C ALA A 267 -3.41 -7.23 -3.00
N GLY A 268 -3.92 -6.84 -1.84
CA GLY A 268 -3.39 -5.76 -1.01
C GLY A 268 -3.76 -4.37 -1.52
N ASP A 269 -3.01 -3.36 -1.12
CA ASP A 269 -3.31 -1.94 -1.37
C ASP A 269 -3.59 -1.62 -2.85
N ALA A 270 -2.99 -2.37 -3.79
CA ALA A 270 -3.21 -2.21 -5.21
C ALA A 270 -4.67 -2.41 -5.66
N SER A 271 -5.52 -3.07 -4.84
CA SER A 271 -6.91 -3.42 -5.18
C SER A 271 -7.95 -2.96 -4.16
N LYS A 272 -7.57 -2.36 -3.03
CA LYS A 272 -8.50 -2.00 -1.94
C LYS A 272 -8.28 -0.59 -1.42
N ASP A 273 -9.29 -0.08 -0.74
CA ASP A 273 -9.29 1.25 -0.10
C ASP A 273 -8.77 1.20 1.35
N MET A 274 -8.78 0.04 2.01
CA MET A 274 -8.30 -0.13 3.38
C MET A 274 -6.88 -0.71 3.38
N HIS A 275 -5.92 0.13 3.66
CA HIS A 275 -4.49 -0.16 3.50
C HIS A 275 -3.84 -0.61 4.82
N PHE A 276 -4.36 -1.67 5.44
CA PHE A 276 -3.75 -2.30 6.62
C PHE A 276 -2.95 -3.55 6.24
N VAL A 277 -1.84 -3.74 6.93
CA VAL A 277 -0.99 -4.93 6.74
C VAL A 277 -1.79 -6.23 6.91
N VAL A 278 -2.67 -6.30 7.92
CA VAL A 278 -3.53 -7.47 8.17
C VAL A 278 -4.53 -7.70 7.04
N VAL A 279 -5.09 -6.64 6.46
CA VAL A 279 -6.02 -6.73 5.31
C VAL A 279 -5.27 -7.21 4.07
N ALA A 280 -4.10 -6.63 3.79
CA ALA A 280 -3.25 -7.05 2.68
C ALA A 280 -2.85 -8.53 2.81
N ALA A 281 -2.46 -8.98 4.00
CA ALA A 281 -2.12 -10.38 4.27
C ALA A 281 -3.33 -11.32 4.06
N ALA A 282 -4.51 -10.94 4.56
CA ALA A 282 -5.73 -11.72 4.37
C ALA A 282 -6.12 -11.85 2.89
N GLU A 283 -5.96 -10.79 2.10
CA GLU A 283 -6.21 -10.82 0.66
C GLU A 283 -5.20 -11.70 -0.08
N GLY A 284 -3.93 -11.64 0.32
CA GLY A 284 -2.91 -12.55 -0.19
C GLY A 284 -3.28 -14.02 0.05
N ALA A 285 -3.75 -14.34 1.26
CA ALA A 285 -4.22 -15.70 1.57
C ALA A 285 -5.40 -16.12 0.68
N LYS A 286 -6.40 -15.25 0.51
CA LYS A 286 -7.56 -15.50 -0.36
C LYS A 286 -7.15 -15.72 -1.81
N ALA A 287 -6.25 -14.88 -2.34
CA ALA A 287 -5.69 -15.05 -3.67
C ALA A 287 -4.97 -16.40 -3.80
N GLY A 288 -4.12 -16.75 -2.84
CA GLY A 288 -3.38 -18.01 -2.83
C GLY A 288 -4.30 -19.24 -2.87
N VAL A 289 -5.35 -19.26 -2.05
CA VAL A 289 -6.37 -20.33 -2.04
C VAL A 289 -7.10 -20.41 -3.38
N THR A 290 -7.51 -19.27 -3.93
CA THR A 290 -8.25 -19.24 -5.21
C THR A 290 -7.38 -19.73 -6.37
N ILE A 291 -6.15 -19.25 -6.45
CA ILE A 291 -5.15 -19.66 -7.43
C ILE A 291 -4.95 -21.20 -7.37
N ASN A 292 -4.80 -21.75 -6.15
CA ASN A 292 -4.61 -23.18 -5.99
C ASN A 292 -5.81 -23.99 -6.47
N LYS A 293 -7.04 -23.55 -6.18
CA LYS A 293 -8.27 -24.18 -6.66
C LYS A 293 -8.39 -24.17 -8.18
N GLU A 294 -8.05 -23.04 -8.84
CA GLU A 294 -8.05 -22.96 -10.30
C GLU A 294 -7.02 -23.92 -10.92
N LEU A 295 -5.80 -23.99 -10.38
CA LEU A 295 -4.78 -24.91 -10.84
C LEU A 295 -5.16 -26.37 -10.64
N GLN A 296 -5.88 -26.72 -9.55
CA GLN A 296 -6.42 -28.07 -9.34
C GLN A 296 -7.46 -28.43 -10.40
N LYS A 297 -8.39 -27.50 -10.67
CA LYS A 297 -9.44 -27.69 -11.70
C LYS A 297 -8.82 -27.90 -13.08
N GLU A 298 -7.88 -27.04 -13.49
CA GLU A 298 -7.16 -27.17 -14.76
C GLU A 298 -6.42 -28.50 -14.90
N SER A 299 -5.81 -29.00 -13.80
CA SER A 299 -5.13 -30.29 -13.79
C SER A 299 -6.09 -31.44 -13.96
N LEU A 300 -7.27 -31.38 -13.33
CA LEU A 300 -8.32 -32.40 -13.46
C LEU A 300 -8.88 -32.43 -14.88
N GLU A 301 -9.21 -31.27 -15.45
CA GLU A 301 -9.72 -31.16 -16.83
C GLU A 301 -8.71 -31.71 -17.85
N ALA A 302 -7.42 -31.44 -17.65
CA ALA A 302 -6.35 -31.97 -18.50
C ALA A 302 -6.19 -33.51 -18.41
N LEU A 303 -6.52 -34.12 -17.29
CA LEU A 303 -6.55 -35.57 -17.12
C LEU A 303 -7.75 -36.19 -17.84
N LEU A 304 -8.95 -35.60 -17.68
CA LEU A 304 -10.19 -36.08 -18.29
C LEU A 304 -10.16 -35.96 -19.81
N ASN A 305 -9.49 -34.96 -20.38
CA ASN A 305 -9.38 -34.79 -21.84
C ASN A 305 -8.30 -35.69 -22.49
N LYS A 306 -7.54 -36.45 -21.71
CA LYS A 306 -6.55 -37.44 -22.21
C LYS A 306 -7.07 -38.88 -22.22
N SER A 307 -8.18 -39.09 -21.53
CA SER A 307 -8.92 -40.35 -21.50
C SER A 307 -9.96 -40.40 -22.63
#